data_18f969ad7084954683e0fe10f9c0b8c6
#
_entry.id   18f969ad7084954683e0fe10f9c0b8c6
#
_cell.length_a   1.000
_cell.length_b   1.000
_cell.length_c   1.000
_cell.angle_alpha   90.00
_cell.angle_beta   90.00
_cell.angle_gamma   90.00
#
_symmetry.space_group_name_H-M   'P 1'
#
loop_
_entity.id
_entity.type
_entity.pdbx_description
1 polymer ?
#
loop_
_entity_poly.entity_id
_entity_poly.type
_entity_poly.pdbx_seq_one_letter_code
_entity_poly.pdbx_strand_id
1 'polypeptide(L)'
;MVSMASSRAFIGLVAASLLFGFAAPLHAKEFLKGERPQTRGYSQAVITEGGKIVWLAGQLAIVDDTGKSLAGDLDGQVRQIFKLINATLEKAGGKLSDMVQMTVFITDVRYGDRLTQLRREIFGNNFPGSALITVTALAVPEAKVEIQGYAVIGSK
;
A
#
# COMPACT_ATOMS: atom_id res chain seq x y z
N MET A 1 74.00 -9.24 -47.87
CA MET A 1 73.73 -8.57 -46.60
C MET A 1 72.26 -8.48 -46.47
N VAL A 2 71.66 -9.34 -45.65
CA VAL A 2 70.21 -9.44 -45.46
C VAL A 2 69.91 -8.92 -44.05
N SER A 3 69.14 -7.84 -43.97
CA SER A 3 68.72 -7.24 -42.70
C SER A 3 67.41 -7.92 -42.23
N MET A 4 67.50 -8.55 -41.08
CA MET A 4 66.30 -9.13 -40.39
C MET A 4 65.62 -8.03 -39.60
N ALA A 5 64.41 -7.67 -40.00
CA ALA A 5 63.49 -6.81 -39.21
C ALA A 5 62.72 -7.65 -38.18
N SER A 6 62.96 -7.36 -36.92
CA SER A 6 62.28 -7.98 -35.77
C SER A 6 60.90 -7.37 -35.56
N SER A 7 59.82 -8.16 -35.73
CA SER A 7 58.44 -7.75 -35.48
C SER A 7 58.11 -8.00 -34.00
N ARG A 8 57.90 -6.93 -33.21
CA ARG A 8 57.46 -7.02 -31.83
C ARG A 8 55.93 -7.01 -31.82
N ALA A 9 55.34 -8.14 -31.49
CA ALA A 9 53.91 -8.23 -31.25
C ALA A 9 53.54 -7.59 -29.87
N PHE A 10 52.72 -6.54 -29.88
CA PHE A 10 52.11 -5.98 -28.69
C PHE A 10 50.88 -6.82 -28.32
N ILE A 11 50.97 -7.56 -27.22
CA ILE A 11 49.79 -8.24 -26.62
C ILE A 11 49.10 -7.22 -25.73
N GLY A 12 47.97 -6.68 -26.23
CA GLY A 12 47.11 -5.81 -25.45
C GLY A 12 46.32 -6.62 -24.43
N LEU A 13 46.59 -6.40 -23.16
CA LEU A 13 45.82 -6.97 -22.04
C LEU A 13 44.53 -6.20 -21.91
N VAL A 14 43.38 -6.77 -22.34
CA VAL A 14 42.05 -6.21 -22.09
C VAL A 14 41.63 -6.60 -20.67
N ALA A 15 41.70 -5.67 -19.74
CA ALA A 15 41.19 -5.83 -18.40
C ALA A 15 39.63 -5.72 -18.44
N ALA A 16 38.96 -6.85 -18.37
CA ALA A 16 37.51 -6.89 -18.19
C ALA A 16 37.17 -6.49 -16.76
N SER A 17 36.73 -5.25 -16.55
CA SER A 17 36.20 -4.77 -15.26
C SER A 17 34.85 -5.40 -15.03
N LEU A 18 34.77 -6.44 -14.21
CA LEU A 18 33.50 -6.99 -13.66
C LEU A 18 32.90 -5.96 -12.68
N LEU A 19 31.94 -5.19 -13.16
CA LEU A 19 31.08 -4.39 -12.31
C LEU A 19 30.19 -5.35 -11.50
N PHE A 20 30.63 -5.71 -10.29
CA PHE A 20 29.76 -6.28 -9.28
C PHE A 20 28.78 -5.19 -8.84
N GLY A 21 27.62 -5.14 -9.49
CA GLY A 21 26.49 -4.37 -8.99
C GLY A 21 26.06 -4.95 -7.66
N PHE A 22 26.38 -4.26 -6.56
CA PHE A 22 25.75 -4.53 -5.26
C PHE A 22 24.26 -4.24 -5.43
N ALA A 23 23.44 -5.28 -5.66
CA ALA A 23 22.01 -5.19 -5.47
C ALA A 23 21.79 -4.93 -3.97
N ALA A 24 21.44 -3.69 -3.61
CA ALA A 24 21.00 -3.39 -2.25
C ALA A 24 19.84 -4.35 -1.92
N PRO A 25 19.79 -4.93 -0.71
CA PRO A 25 18.70 -5.82 -0.34
C PRO A 25 17.38 -5.08 -0.53
N LEU A 26 16.46 -5.70 -1.28
CA LEU A 26 15.08 -5.22 -1.37
C LEU A 26 14.47 -5.36 0.02
N HIS A 27 14.42 -4.27 0.77
CA HIS A 27 13.66 -4.25 2.01
C HIS A 27 12.18 -4.18 1.64
N ALA A 28 11.48 -5.30 1.84
CA ALA A 28 10.02 -5.31 1.77
C ALA A 28 9.46 -4.41 2.88
N LYS A 29 8.26 -3.84 2.67
CA LYS A 29 7.55 -3.11 3.74
C LYS A 29 7.58 -3.91 5.04
N GLU A 30 8.01 -3.28 6.12
CA GLU A 30 8.00 -3.88 7.45
C GLU A 30 6.75 -3.42 8.20
N PHE A 31 5.99 -4.40 8.70
CA PHE A 31 4.80 -4.15 9.50
C PHE A 31 5.14 -4.36 10.98
N LEU A 32 5.22 -3.28 11.75
CA LEU A 32 5.42 -3.37 13.20
C LEU A 32 4.14 -3.88 13.85
N LYS A 33 4.14 -5.16 14.14
CA LYS A 33 2.99 -5.89 14.70
C LYS A 33 3.07 -5.89 16.22
N GLY A 34 1.92 -5.83 16.86
CA GLY A 34 1.77 -6.02 18.30
C GLY A 34 0.53 -6.89 18.56
N GLU A 35 0.43 -7.51 19.71
CA GLU A 35 -0.67 -8.40 20.01
C GLU A 35 -2.04 -7.70 19.86
N ARG A 36 -2.27 -6.61 20.60
CA ARG A 36 -3.51 -5.83 20.51
C ARG A 36 -3.76 -5.23 19.12
N PRO A 37 -2.80 -4.58 18.45
CA PRO A 37 -2.98 -4.11 17.08
C PRO A 37 -3.44 -5.22 16.13
N GLN A 38 -2.81 -6.39 16.16
CA GLN A 38 -3.18 -7.50 15.28
C GLN A 38 -4.60 -8.02 15.57
N THR A 39 -5.02 -8.10 16.84
CA THR A 39 -6.41 -8.47 17.17
C THR A 39 -7.42 -7.44 16.69
N ARG A 40 -7.03 -6.18 16.54
CA ARG A 40 -7.88 -5.07 16.05
C ARG A 40 -7.70 -4.77 14.56
N GLY A 41 -6.92 -5.55 13.81
CA GLY A 41 -6.73 -5.45 12.36
C GLY A 41 -6.00 -4.17 11.94
N TYR A 42 -4.92 -3.80 12.64
CA TYR A 42 -4.01 -2.72 12.24
C TYR A 42 -2.57 -3.04 12.66
N SER A 43 -1.58 -2.36 12.06
CA SER A 43 -0.19 -2.36 12.51
C SER A 43 0.09 -1.12 13.35
N GLN A 44 1.02 -1.23 14.33
CA GLN A 44 1.47 -0.07 15.11
C GLN A 44 2.13 0.98 14.21
N ALA A 45 2.93 0.51 13.25
CA ALA A 45 3.53 1.30 12.20
C ALA A 45 3.81 0.43 10.97
N VAL A 46 4.03 1.08 9.84
CA VAL A 46 4.58 0.44 8.62
C VAL A 46 5.82 1.23 8.25
N ILE A 47 6.95 0.54 8.13
CA ILE A 47 8.22 1.13 7.70
C ILE A 47 8.36 0.85 6.21
N THR A 48 8.76 1.89 5.47
CA THR A 48 9.00 1.81 4.02
C THR A 48 10.27 2.54 3.67
N GLU A 49 11.00 2.06 2.66
CA GLU A 49 12.15 2.75 2.10
C GLU A 49 11.92 3.04 0.62
N GLY A 50 12.09 4.30 0.23
CA GLY A 50 11.85 4.76 -1.14
C GLY A 50 10.40 4.59 -1.57
N GLY A 51 10.20 4.42 -2.88
CA GLY A 51 8.87 4.27 -3.47
C GLY A 51 8.17 5.59 -3.76
N LYS A 52 7.01 5.48 -4.42
CA LYS A 52 6.15 6.61 -4.76
C LYS A 52 5.02 6.73 -3.74
N ILE A 53 4.95 7.85 -3.04
CA ILE A 53 3.87 8.13 -2.08
C ILE A 53 2.62 8.57 -2.87
N VAL A 54 1.49 7.95 -2.54
CA VAL A 54 0.16 8.32 -3.04
C VAL A 54 -0.69 8.79 -1.86
N TRP A 55 -1.11 10.04 -1.90
CA TRP A 55 -1.98 10.68 -0.93
C TRP A 55 -3.43 10.46 -1.36
N LEU A 56 -4.17 9.64 -0.64
CA LEU A 56 -5.55 9.33 -0.98
C LEU A 56 -6.50 10.31 -0.28
N ALA A 57 -7.44 10.86 -1.05
CA ALA A 57 -8.56 11.58 -0.48
C ALA A 57 -9.48 10.65 0.30
N GLY A 58 -10.36 11.22 1.14
CA GLY A 58 -11.45 10.47 1.77
C GLY A 58 -12.33 9.82 0.71
N GLN A 59 -12.62 8.54 0.90
CA GLN A 59 -13.53 7.75 0.07
C GLN A 59 -14.71 7.31 0.90
N LEU A 60 -15.90 7.55 0.37
CA LEU A 60 -17.17 6.99 0.87
C LEU A 60 -17.91 6.34 -0.31
N ALA A 61 -18.84 5.46 -0.04
CA ALA A 61 -19.66 4.80 -1.05
C ALA A 61 -21.09 4.60 -0.55
N ILE A 62 -22.06 5.13 -1.27
CA ILE A 62 -23.50 4.97 -0.99
C ILE A 62 -24.22 4.16 -2.07
N VAL A 63 -23.51 3.80 -3.14
CA VAL A 63 -23.96 2.90 -4.21
C VAL A 63 -22.83 1.93 -4.56
N ASP A 64 -23.17 0.75 -5.04
CA ASP A 64 -22.21 -0.19 -5.62
C ASP A 64 -21.98 0.09 -7.13
N ASP A 65 -21.17 -0.75 -7.78
CA ASP A 65 -20.84 -0.59 -9.21
C ASP A 65 -22.04 -0.78 -10.15
N THR A 66 -23.14 -1.37 -9.65
CA THR A 66 -24.37 -1.56 -10.43
C THR A 66 -25.34 -0.40 -10.24
N GLY A 67 -25.01 0.56 -9.35
CA GLY A 67 -25.88 1.66 -8.95
C GLY A 67 -26.89 1.30 -7.84
N LYS A 68 -26.77 0.09 -7.26
CA LYS A 68 -27.63 -0.31 -6.14
C LYS A 68 -27.23 0.46 -4.87
N SER A 69 -28.25 0.97 -4.16
CA SER A 69 -28.04 1.69 -2.90
C SER A 69 -27.39 0.81 -1.83
N LEU A 70 -26.39 1.37 -1.16
CA LEU A 70 -25.72 0.83 0.02
C LEU A 70 -26.14 1.60 1.31
N ALA A 71 -27.19 2.41 1.25
CA ALA A 71 -27.71 3.11 2.41
C ALA A 71 -28.08 2.09 3.51
N GLY A 72 -27.55 2.29 4.72
CA GLY A 72 -27.77 1.35 5.84
C GLY A 72 -26.87 0.12 5.86
N ASP A 73 -26.20 -0.22 4.76
CA ASP A 73 -25.33 -1.41 4.63
C ASP A 73 -23.86 -1.04 4.88
N LEU A 74 -23.41 -1.20 6.13
CA LEU A 74 -22.01 -0.94 6.50
C LEU A 74 -21.01 -1.81 5.71
N ASP A 75 -21.32 -3.10 5.59
CA ASP A 75 -20.44 -4.07 4.92
C ASP A 75 -20.25 -3.72 3.44
N GLY A 76 -21.36 -3.45 2.77
CA GLY A 76 -21.36 -3.02 1.37
C GLY A 76 -20.57 -1.72 1.18
N GLN A 77 -20.79 -0.72 2.04
CA GLN A 77 -20.05 0.54 1.98
C GLN A 77 -18.55 0.32 2.15
N VAL A 78 -18.11 -0.43 3.17
CA VAL A 78 -16.68 -0.70 3.41
C VAL A 78 -16.03 -1.43 2.23
N ARG A 79 -16.66 -2.48 1.70
CA ARG A 79 -16.13 -3.24 0.57
C ARG A 79 -16.04 -2.38 -0.68
N GLN A 80 -17.06 -1.58 -0.96
CA GLN A 80 -17.06 -0.69 -2.12
C GLN A 80 -15.99 0.41 -1.99
N ILE A 81 -15.80 0.98 -0.78
CA ILE A 81 -14.73 1.96 -0.51
C ILE A 81 -13.36 1.36 -0.83
N PHE A 82 -13.02 0.17 -0.32
CA PHE A 82 -11.73 -0.44 -0.59
C PHE A 82 -11.55 -0.81 -2.07
N LYS A 83 -12.62 -1.15 -2.77
CA LYS A 83 -12.59 -1.33 -4.22
C LYS A 83 -12.27 -0.03 -4.96
N LEU A 84 -12.88 1.09 -4.60
CA LEU A 84 -12.59 2.41 -5.16
C LEU A 84 -11.16 2.86 -4.87
N ILE A 85 -10.67 2.65 -3.64
CA ILE A 85 -9.28 2.92 -3.26
C ILE A 85 -8.33 2.08 -4.12
N ASN A 86 -8.60 0.78 -4.27
CA ASN A 86 -7.76 -0.11 -5.11
C ASN A 86 -7.73 0.37 -6.56
N ALA A 87 -8.87 0.69 -7.15
CA ALA A 87 -8.95 1.22 -8.51
C ALA A 87 -8.19 2.54 -8.69
N THR A 88 -8.17 3.39 -7.66
CA THR A 88 -7.37 4.62 -7.65
C THR A 88 -5.88 4.32 -7.60
N LEU A 89 -5.47 3.36 -6.76
CA LEU A 89 -4.08 2.94 -6.65
C LEU A 89 -3.58 2.24 -7.93
N GLU A 90 -4.41 1.46 -8.60
CA GLU A 90 -4.08 0.83 -9.89
C GLU A 90 -3.77 1.87 -10.97
N LYS A 91 -4.52 2.97 -11.03
CA LYS A 91 -4.21 4.11 -11.93
C LYS A 91 -2.86 4.75 -11.61
N ALA A 92 -2.40 4.66 -10.35
CA ALA A 92 -1.09 5.13 -9.93
C ALA A 92 0.02 4.08 -10.13
N GLY A 93 -0.30 2.86 -10.58
CA GLY A 93 0.61 1.74 -10.79
C GLY A 93 0.83 0.89 -9.53
N GLY A 94 -0.08 0.94 -8.57
CA GLY A 94 -0.04 0.18 -7.32
C GLY A 94 -1.27 -0.67 -7.10
N LYS A 95 -1.51 -1.06 -5.86
CA LYS A 95 -2.63 -1.91 -5.44
C LYS A 95 -2.98 -1.66 -3.97
N LEU A 96 -4.10 -2.19 -3.50
CA LEU A 96 -4.58 -1.97 -2.13
C LEU A 96 -3.55 -2.37 -1.05
N SER A 97 -2.77 -3.43 -1.29
CA SER A 97 -1.71 -3.84 -0.35
C SER A 97 -0.53 -2.86 -0.27
N ASP A 98 -0.52 -1.80 -1.10
CA ASP A 98 0.46 -0.72 -1.00
C ASP A 98 0.06 0.35 0.02
N MET A 99 -1.15 0.30 0.55
CA MET A 99 -1.54 1.15 1.67
C MET A 99 -0.63 0.91 2.88
N VAL A 100 -0.14 1.99 3.47
CA VAL A 100 0.72 1.96 4.66
C VAL A 100 0.05 2.58 5.88
N GLN A 101 -0.92 3.48 5.66
CA GLN A 101 -1.68 4.11 6.72
C GLN A 101 -3.09 4.42 6.23
N MET A 102 -4.08 4.34 7.14
CA MET A 102 -5.44 4.80 6.91
C MET A 102 -6.03 5.43 8.16
N THR A 103 -6.93 6.39 7.98
CA THR A 103 -7.87 6.87 9.00
C THR A 103 -9.26 6.46 8.58
N VAL A 104 -9.98 5.82 9.47
CA VAL A 104 -11.35 5.35 9.25
C VAL A 104 -12.27 6.17 10.14
N PHE A 105 -13.16 6.93 9.54
CA PHE A 105 -14.21 7.68 10.21
C PHE A 105 -15.50 6.87 10.17
N ILE A 106 -16.19 6.77 11.31
CA ILE A 106 -17.46 6.08 11.45
C ILE A 106 -18.46 6.95 12.17
N THR A 107 -19.74 6.79 11.86
CA THR A 107 -20.83 7.57 12.50
C THR A 107 -21.36 6.90 13.76
N ASP A 108 -20.95 5.66 14.07
CA ASP A 108 -21.37 4.92 15.26
C ASP A 108 -20.23 4.03 15.76
N VAL A 109 -19.85 4.18 17.02
CA VAL A 109 -18.78 3.39 17.66
C VAL A 109 -19.05 1.88 17.61
N ARG A 110 -20.31 1.46 17.55
CA ARG A 110 -20.72 0.04 17.46
C ARG A 110 -20.25 -0.64 16.16
N TYR A 111 -19.91 0.12 15.13
CA TYR A 111 -19.35 -0.41 13.87
C TYR A 111 -17.92 -0.92 14.00
N GLY A 112 -17.20 -0.58 15.08
CA GLY A 112 -15.78 -0.84 15.25
C GLY A 112 -15.38 -2.32 15.16
N ASP A 113 -16.16 -3.22 15.77
CA ASP A 113 -15.86 -4.65 15.74
C ASP A 113 -16.11 -5.27 14.36
N ARG A 114 -17.20 -4.86 13.67
CA ARG A 114 -17.46 -5.32 12.32
C ARG A 114 -16.39 -4.81 11.33
N LEU A 115 -15.97 -3.57 11.45
CA LEU A 115 -14.87 -3.01 10.68
C LEU A 115 -13.54 -3.78 10.89
N THR A 116 -13.28 -4.20 12.12
CA THR A 116 -12.10 -5.03 12.43
C THR A 116 -12.15 -6.36 11.66
N GLN A 117 -13.30 -7.01 11.60
CA GLN A 117 -13.49 -8.25 10.84
C GLN A 117 -13.28 -8.02 9.33
N LEU A 118 -13.91 -6.98 8.77
CA LEU A 118 -13.78 -6.63 7.35
C LEU A 118 -12.33 -6.31 6.96
N ARG A 119 -11.60 -5.58 7.81
CA ARG A 119 -10.17 -5.32 7.56
C ARG A 119 -9.34 -6.60 7.51
N ARG A 120 -9.62 -7.56 8.38
CA ARG A 120 -8.94 -8.87 8.36
C ARG A 120 -9.26 -9.65 7.08
N GLU A 121 -10.50 -9.63 6.64
CA GLU A 121 -10.91 -10.26 5.39
C GLU A 121 -10.18 -9.64 4.18
N ILE A 122 -9.97 -8.32 4.20
CA ILE A 122 -9.42 -7.54 3.07
C ILE A 122 -7.88 -7.57 3.06
N PHE A 123 -7.23 -7.39 4.20
CA PHE A 123 -5.77 -7.24 4.29
C PHE A 123 -5.04 -8.49 4.80
N GLY A 124 -5.76 -9.52 5.25
CA GLY A 124 -5.15 -10.72 5.82
C GLY A 124 -4.39 -10.40 7.11
N ASN A 125 -3.05 -10.52 7.08
CA ASN A 125 -2.18 -10.35 8.25
C ASN A 125 -1.25 -9.12 8.17
N ASN A 126 -1.27 -8.39 7.07
CA ASN A 126 -0.41 -7.23 6.83
C ASN A 126 -1.27 -5.96 6.73
N PHE A 127 -1.60 -5.43 7.90
CA PHE A 127 -2.48 -4.29 8.00
C PHE A 127 -1.71 -2.97 7.87
N PRO A 128 -2.28 -1.95 7.21
CA PRO A 128 -1.81 -0.58 7.36
C PRO A 128 -1.82 -0.13 8.83
N GLY A 129 -1.00 0.86 9.18
CA GLY A 129 -1.24 1.65 10.39
C GLY A 129 -2.65 2.24 10.32
N SER A 130 -3.39 2.29 11.43
CA SER A 130 -4.78 2.77 11.36
C SER A 130 -5.23 3.49 12.62
N ALA A 131 -5.96 4.60 12.42
CA ALA A 131 -6.82 5.19 13.43
C ALA A 131 -8.30 4.93 13.07
N LEU A 132 -9.11 4.63 14.08
CA LEU A 132 -10.56 4.53 13.97
C LEU A 132 -11.19 5.63 14.83
N ILE A 133 -11.96 6.52 14.19
CA ILE A 133 -12.49 7.73 14.80
C ILE A 133 -14.01 7.74 14.62
N THR A 134 -14.74 7.95 15.69
CA THR A 134 -16.19 8.20 15.62
C THR A 134 -16.43 9.70 15.45
N VAL A 135 -17.25 10.05 14.46
CA VAL A 135 -17.66 11.42 14.15
C VAL A 135 -19.18 11.57 14.26
N THR A 136 -19.64 12.77 14.41
CA THR A 136 -21.10 13.06 14.53
C THR A 136 -21.84 12.90 13.21
N ALA A 137 -21.16 13.18 12.07
CA ALA A 137 -21.71 13.02 10.72
C ALA A 137 -20.57 12.96 9.71
N LEU A 138 -20.86 12.42 8.54
CA LEU A 138 -20.05 12.49 7.33
C LEU A 138 -20.70 13.46 6.34
N ALA A 139 -19.97 13.81 5.26
CA ALA A 139 -20.46 14.75 4.25
C ALA A 139 -21.75 14.26 3.54
N VAL A 140 -21.97 12.95 3.50
CA VAL A 140 -23.17 12.33 2.93
C VAL A 140 -23.95 11.64 4.05
N PRO A 141 -25.23 12.00 4.29
CA PRO A 141 -26.03 11.49 5.41
C PRO A 141 -26.18 9.96 5.45
N GLU A 142 -26.23 9.30 4.28
CA GLU A 142 -26.38 7.85 4.14
C GLU A 142 -25.07 7.10 4.40
N ALA A 143 -23.93 7.79 4.40
CA ALA A 143 -22.64 7.19 4.65
C ALA A 143 -22.46 6.87 6.14
N LYS A 144 -22.01 5.66 6.42
CA LYS A 144 -21.68 5.16 7.76
C LYS A 144 -20.19 5.18 8.02
N VAL A 145 -19.41 5.22 6.96
CA VAL A 145 -17.94 5.10 7.00
C VAL A 145 -17.32 5.91 5.87
N GLU A 146 -16.19 6.55 6.18
CA GLU A 146 -15.28 7.18 5.22
C GLU A 146 -13.86 6.75 5.53
N ILE A 147 -13.04 6.51 4.51
CA ILE A 147 -11.66 6.05 4.67
C ILE A 147 -10.75 6.94 3.83
N GLN A 148 -9.70 7.47 4.46
CA GLN A 148 -8.58 8.14 3.79
C GLN A 148 -7.27 7.47 4.20
N GLY A 149 -6.19 7.73 3.46
CA GLY A 149 -4.88 7.19 3.84
C GLY A 149 -3.77 7.48 2.85
N TYR A 150 -2.68 6.75 3.02
CA TYR A 150 -1.49 6.85 2.18
C TYR A 150 -1.07 5.47 1.72
N ALA A 151 -0.55 5.42 0.49
CA ALA A 151 0.09 4.23 -0.06
C ALA A 151 1.54 4.56 -0.47
N VAL A 152 2.41 3.56 -0.41
CA VAL A 152 3.79 3.67 -0.92
C VAL A 152 3.99 2.55 -1.94
N ILE A 153 4.03 2.93 -3.22
CA ILE A 153 4.14 2.01 -4.35
C ILE A 153 5.60 1.78 -4.67
N GLY A 154 6.00 0.52 -4.81
CA GLY A 154 7.39 0.17 -5.13
C GLY A 154 8.37 0.48 -4.01
N SER A 155 7.90 0.58 -2.76
CA SER A 155 8.80 0.61 -1.60
C SER A 155 9.62 -0.68 -1.53
N LYS A 156 10.87 -0.49 -1.22
CA LYS A 156 11.81 -1.58 -0.93
C LYS A 156 11.77 -1.88 0.54
#